data_25a694a91d63377befe8845d51e18176
#
_entry.id   25a694a91d63377befe8845d51e18176
#
_cell.length_a   1.000
_cell.length_b   1.000
_cell.length_c   1.000
_cell.angle_alpha   90.00
_cell.angle_beta   90.00
_cell.angle_gamma   90.00
#
_symmetry.space_group_name_H-M   'P 1'
#
loop_
_entity.id
_entity.type
_entity.pdbx_description
1 polymer ?
#
loop_
_entity_poly.entity_id
_entity_poly.type
_entity_poly.pdbx_seq_one_letter_code
_entity_poly.pdbx_strand_id
1 'polypeptide(L)'
;MKTDITDTVNIMENTRRTPGRFQATQGEENIMDEQDRKLIEKMMEYYAGDPKRVQHFLKVYEFAKLIGESESLDTETMHILRTAAIVHDIGIKISEEKYGSSNGKYQEKEGPAVAEPMLLALGYDEAVIDRVLFLIAHHHTYNEIEGLDYQILVEADFLVNLFEDGSSREAAQKVQKNIFKTNTGTKYLSGLFLN
;
A
#
# COMPACT_ATOMS: atom_id res chain seq x y z
N MET A 1 -51.36 -57.37 11.92
CA MET A 1 -51.21 -55.93 12.31
C MET A 1 -49.77 -55.62 12.07
N LYS A 2 -49.51 -54.86 11.00
CA LYS A 2 -48.20 -54.39 10.61
C LYS A 2 -48.08 -52.94 11.02
N THR A 3 -47.06 -52.61 11.75
CA THR A 3 -46.67 -51.24 12.03
C THR A 3 -45.38 -50.94 11.28
N ASP A 4 -45.49 -50.07 10.27
CA ASP A 4 -44.34 -49.49 9.55
C ASP A 4 -43.66 -48.43 10.41
N ILE A 5 -42.37 -48.55 10.52
CA ILE A 5 -41.49 -47.55 11.11
C ILE A 5 -40.69 -46.99 9.96
N THR A 6 -41.02 -45.76 9.54
CA THR A 6 -40.26 -45.00 8.56
C THR A 6 -39.12 -44.26 9.28
N ASP A 7 -37.90 -44.72 9.01
CA ASP A 7 -36.66 -44.04 9.41
C ASP A 7 -36.50 -42.71 8.68
N THR A 8 -36.52 -41.65 9.45
CA THR A 8 -36.17 -40.31 8.94
C THR A 8 -34.66 -40.12 9.03
N VAL A 9 -33.98 -40.28 7.92
CA VAL A 9 -32.55 -39.98 7.80
C VAL A 9 -32.39 -38.47 7.72
N ASN A 10 -31.86 -37.91 8.79
CA ASN A 10 -31.54 -36.48 8.90
C ASN A 10 -30.19 -36.22 8.20
N ILE A 11 -30.21 -35.68 6.99
CA ILE A 11 -29.05 -35.26 6.25
C ILE A 11 -28.60 -33.91 6.85
N MET A 12 -27.55 -33.95 7.66
CA MET A 12 -26.85 -32.74 8.07
C MET A 12 -26.11 -32.17 6.85
N GLU A 13 -26.70 -31.19 6.20
CA GLU A 13 -26.00 -30.31 5.26
C GLU A 13 -24.93 -29.52 6.00
N ASN A 14 -23.69 -29.94 5.74
CA ASN A 14 -22.49 -29.26 6.19
C ASN A 14 -22.28 -28.01 5.34
N THR A 15 -22.94 -26.92 5.68
CA THR A 15 -22.68 -25.61 5.07
C THR A 15 -21.30 -25.12 5.47
N ARG A 16 -20.31 -25.38 4.62
CA ARG A 16 -19.02 -24.69 4.66
C ARG A 16 -19.29 -23.19 4.52
N ARG A 17 -19.28 -22.47 5.62
CA ARG A 17 -19.23 -21.02 5.61
C ARG A 17 -17.89 -20.62 4.98
N THR A 18 -17.92 -20.12 3.78
CA THR A 18 -16.87 -19.30 3.22
C THR A 18 -16.64 -18.11 4.18
N PRO A 19 -15.39 -17.75 4.52
CA PRO A 19 -15.15 -16.55 5.32
C PRO A 19 -15.76 -15.36 4.57
N GLY A 20 -16.77 -14.74 5.17
CA GLY A 20 -17.41 -13.56 4.60
C GLY A 20 -16.35 -12.47 4.43
N ARG A 21 -16.22 -11.97 3.21
CA ARG A 21 -15.43 -10.81 2.87
C ARG A 21 -15.92 -9.66 3.75
N PHE A 22 -15.11 -9.18 4.68
CA PHE A 22 -15.41 -7.98 5.47
C PHE A 22 -15.49 -6.82 4.47
N GLN A 23 -16.67 -6.31 4.21
CA GLN A 23 -16.86 -5.04 3.51
C GLN A 23 -17.04 -3.97 4.59
N ALA A 24 -16.22 -2.93 4.53
CA ALA A 24 -16.39 -1.77 5.40
C ALA A 24 -17.79 -1.17 5.21
N THR A 25 -18.32 -0.60 6.28
CA THR A 25 -19.55 0.20 6.19
C THR A 25 -19.23 1.54 5.51
N GLN A 26 -20.24 2.18 4.90
CA GLN A 26 -20.06 3.52 4.30
C GLN A 26 -19.49 4.54 5.31
N GLY A 27 -19.75 4.36 6.61
CA GLY A 27 -19.21 5.21 7.66
C GLY A 27 -17.71 5.00 7.86
N GLU A 28 -17.23 3.76 7.81
CA GLU A 28 -15.80 3.42 7.92
C GLU A 28 -15.02 3.90 6.69
N GLU A 29 -15.54 3.72 5.49
CA GLU A 29 -14.93 4.25 4.27
C GLU A 29 -14.78 5.77 4.32
N ASN A 30 -15.80 6.51 4.78
CA ASN A 30 -15.74 7.96 4.92
C ASN A 30 -14.70 8.41 5.96
N ILE A 31 -14.49 7.65 7.05
CA ILE A 31 -13.48 7.93 8.07
C ILE A 31 -12.08 7.73 7.49
N MET A 32 -11.85 6.64 6.77
CA MET A 32 -10.56 6.34 6.12
C MET A 32 -10.19 7.41 5.08
N ASP A 33 -11.14 7.83 4.24
CA ASP A 33 -10.92 8.90 3.26
C ASP A 33 -10.60 10.25 3.94
N GLU A 34 -11.22 10.53 5.07
CA GLU A 34 -10.92 11.73 5.87
C GLU A 34 -9.53 11.67 6.50
N GLN A 35 -9.08 10.49 6.96
CA GLN A 35 -7.73 10.29 7.49
C GLN A 35 -6.68 10.46 6.39
N ASP A 36 -6.88 9.89 5.21
CA ASP A 36 -5.99 10.07 4.06
C ASP A 36 -5.83 11.55 3.69
N ARG A 37 -6.97 12.28 3.61
CA ARG A 37 -6.95 13.72 3.31
C ARG A 37 -6.14 14.51 4.34
N LYS A 38 -6.33 14.25 5.63
CA LYS A 38 -5.58 14.89 6.71
C LYS A 38 -4.09 14.54 6.67
N LEU A 39 -3.76 13.28 6.36
CA LEU A 39 -2.38 12.82 6.25
C LEU A 39 -1.69 13.49 5.05
N ILE A 40 -2.36 13.59 3.91
CA ILE A 40 -1.86 14.32 2.73
C ILE A 40 -1.59 15.78 3.08
N GLU A 41 -2.51 16.45 3.79
CA GLU A 41 -2.31 17.85 4.24
C GLU A 41 -1.08 17.96 5.16
N LYS A 42 -0.89 17.03 6.09
CA LYS A 42 0.30 16.97 6.96
C LYS A 42 1.60 16.74 6.19
N MET A 43 1.57 15.87 5.19
CA MET A 43 2.74 15.66 4.32
C MET A 43 3.05 16.87 3.45
N MET A 44 2.04 17.61 2.97
CA MET A 44 2.25 18.89 2.27
C MET A 44 2.88 19.96 3.20
N GLU A 45 2.45 20.02 4.47
CA GLU A 45 3.07 20.88 5.49
C GLU A 45 4.51 20.46 5.75
N TYR A 46 4.78 19.17 5.90
CA TYR A 46 6.11 18.61 6.17
C TYR A 46 7.10 18.91 5.02
N TYR A 47 6.64 18.81 3.78
CA TYR A 47 7.41 19.09 2.56
C TYR A 47 7.12 20.48 1.98
N ALA A 48 6.76 21.45 2.82
CA ALA A 48 6.52 22.83 2.37
C ALA A 48 7.74 23.38 1.62
N GLY A 49 7.51 23.87 0.39
CA GLY A 49 8.58 24.35 -0.49
C GLY A 49 9.24 23.27 -1.37
N ASP A 50 8.83 22.02 -1.25
CA ASP A 50 9.29 20.92 -2.10
C ASP A 50 8.15 20.28 -2.91
N PRO A 51 7.69 20.93 -3.99
CA PRO A 51 6.59 20.43 -4.79
C PRO A 51 6.92 19.10 -5.49
N LYS A 52 8.20 18.78 -5.71
CA LYS A 52 8.60 17.53 -6.34
C LYS A 52 8.20 16.34 -5.45
N ARG A 53 8.54 16.37 -4.16
CA ARG A 53 8.18 15.32 -3.21
C ARG A 53 6.68 15.21 -2.99
N VAL A 54 5.98 16.35 -2.92
CA VAL A 54 4.51 16.37 -2.84
C VAL A 54 3.88 15.69 -4.06
N GLN A 55 4.32 16.01 -5.28
CA GLN A 55 3.85 15.39 -6.51
C GLN A 55 4.19 13.89 -6.56
N HIS A 56 5.35 13.49 -6.05
CA HIS A 56 5.78 12.11 -5.99
C HIS A 56 4.80 11.27 -5.16
N PHE A 57 4.65 11.56 -3.87
CA PHE A 57 3.79 10.74 -3.01
C PHE A 57 2.31 10.73 -3.43
N LEU A 58 1.79 11.84 -3.99
CA LEU A 58 0.43 11.88 -4.51
C LEU A 58 0.24 10.93 -5.71
N LYS A 59 1.23 10.82 -6.59
CA LYS A 59 1.20 9.87 -7.72
C LYS A 59 1.33 8.43 -7.23
N VAL A 60 2.24 8.16 -6.27
CA VAL A 60 2.39 6.83 -5.68
C VAL A 60 1.10 6.40 -4.97
N TYR A 61 0.48 7.29 -4.19
CA TYR A 61 -0.81 7.05 -3.55
C TYR A 61 -1.90 6.65 -4.56
N GLU A 62 -2.02 7.40 -5.66
CA GLU A 62 -3.07 7.11 -6.65
C GLU A 62 -2.80 5.79 -7.41
N PHE A 63 -1.55 5.51 -7.81
CA PHE A 63 -1.22 4.21 -8.42
C PHE A 63 -1.44 3.05 -7.44
N ALA A 64 -1.04 3.18 -6.18
CA ALA A 64 -1.25 2.16 -5.16
C ALA A 64 -2.74 1.87 -4.97
N LYS A 65 -3.57 2.91 -4.89
CA LYS A 65 -5.03 2.81 -4.80
C LYS A 65 -5.61 2.07 -6.01
N LEU A 66 -5.30 2.50 -7.23
CA LEU A 66 -5.80 1.89 -8.45
C LEU A 66 -5.40 0.41 -8.60
N ILE A 67 -4.15 0.07 -8.24
CA ILE A 67 -3.68 -1.32 -8.28
C ILE A 67 -4.39 -2.12 -7.20
N GLY A 68 -4.44 -1.64 -5.96
CA GLY A 68 -5.05 -2.33 -4.83
C GLY A 68 -6.54 -2.63 -5.05
N GLU A 69 -7.31 -1.67 -5.56
CA GLU A 69 -8.72 -1.84 -5.95
C GLU A 69 -8.88 -2.93 -7.02
N SER A 70 -8.02 -2.89 -8.04
CA SER A 70 -8.07 -3.86 -9.16
C SER A 70 -7.64 -5.26 -8.75
N GLU A 71 -6.68 -5.39 -7.84
CA GLU A 71 -6.25 -6.67 -7.24
C GLU A 71 -7.19 -7.13 -6.10
N SER A 72 -8.23 -6.35 -5.82
CA SER A 72 -9.29 -6.69 -4.86
C SER A 72 -8.78 -6.87 -3.42
N LEU A 73 -7.92 -5.97 -2.95
CA LEU A 73 -7.53 -5.93 -1.54
C LEU A 73 -8.77 -5.77 -0.65
N ASP A 74 -8.71 -6.36 0.56
CA ASP A 74 -9.70 -6.07 1.59
C ASP A 74 -9.53 -4.64 2.12
N THR A 75 -10.52 -4.17 2.85
CA THR A 75 -10.59 -2.77 3.32
C THR A 75 -9.42 -2.39 4.24
N GLU A 76 -9.04 -3.30 5.15
CA GLU A 76 -7.95 -3.05 6.10
C GLU A 76 -6.61 -2.96 5.39
N THR A 77 -6.31 -3.94 4.53
CA THR A 77 -5.10 -3.97 3.71
C THR A 77 -5.03 -2.75 2.78
N MET A 78 -6.15 -2.34 2.19
CA MET A 78 -6.23 -1.14 1.36
C MET A 78 -5.96 0.14 2.16
N HIS A 79 -6.47 0.25 3.38
CA HIS A 79 -6.22 1.39 4.26
C HIS A 79 -4.74 1.50 4.62
N ILE A 80 -4.10 0.38 4.99
CA ILE A 80 -2.66 0.31 5.25
C ILE A 80 -1.86 0.74 4.01
N LEU A 81 -2.17 0.18 2.84
CA LEU A 81 -1.49 0.50 1.58
C LEU A 81 -1.58 2.00 1.24
N ARG A 82 -2.78 2.59 1.31
CA ARG A 82 -3.01 4.01 1.04
C ARG A 82 -2.22 4.90 1.99
N THR A 83 -2.27 4.58 3.28
CA THR A 83 -1.51 5.29 4.31
C THR A 83 -0.01 5.20 4.05
N ALA A 84 0.52 3.99 3.82
CA ALA A 84 1.93 3.77 3.52
C ALA A 84 2.37 4.53 2.25
N ALA A 85 1.57 4.52 1.19
CA ALA A 85 1.89 5.23 -0.05
C ALA A 85 2.03 6.74 0.13
N ILE A 86 1.27 7.34 1.06
CA ILE A 86 1.40 8.77 1.38
C ILE A 86 2.72 9.06 2.11
N VAL A 87 3.17 8.17 3.01
CA VAL A 87 4.30 8.45 3.92
C VAL A 87 5.57 7.64 3.66
N HIS A 88 5.62 6.76 2.63
CA HIS A 88 6.77 5.86 2.41
C HIS A 88 8.11 6.59 2.40
N ASP A 89 8.16 7.74 1.76
CA ASP A 89 9.35 8.57 1.56
C ASP A 89 9.57 9.65 2.64
N ILE A 90 8.78 9.63 3.75
CA ILE A 90 8.86 10.66 4.80
C ILE A 90 10.27 10.78 5.41
N GLY A 91 11.07 9.72 5.32
CA GLY A 91 12.46 9.66 5.78
C GLY A 91 13.46 10.49 4.97
N ILE A 92 13.13 10.93 3.75
CA ILE A 92 14.07 11.63 2.86
C ILE A 92 14.65 12.89 3.51
N LYS A 93 13.80 13.79 3.99
CA LYS A 93 14.21 15.08 4.55
C LYS A 93 15.20 14.91 5.71
N ILE A 94 14.86 14.05 6.67
CA ILE A 94 15.73 13.79 7.82
C ILE A 94 17.02 13.05 7.42
N SER A 95 16.97 12.22 6.38
CA SER A 95 18.14 11.54 5.83
C SER A 95 19.12 12.53 5.18
N GLU A 96 18.61 13.48 4.43
CA GLU A 96 19.42 14.55 3.85
C GLU A 96 20.02 15.45 4.93
N GLU A 97 19.26 15.82 5.96
CA GLU A 97 19.73 16.64 7.08
C GLU A 97 20.84 15.93 7.88
N LYS A 98 20.70 14.61 8.16
CA LYS A 98 21.65 13.85 9.00
C LYS A 98 22.85 13.33 8.22
N TYR A 99 22.65 12.92 6.98
CA TYR A 99 23.65 12.15 6.22
C TYR A 99 24.08 12.83 4.92
N GLY A 100 23.44 13.93 4.52
CA GLY A 100 23.68 14.60 3.23
C GLY A 100 23.26 13.72 2.04
N SER A 101 22.33 12.75 2.24
CA SER A 101 21.98 11.75 1.25
C SER A 101 20.56 11.27 1.43
N SER A 102 19.84 11.09 0.32
CA SER A 102 18.51 10.46 0.26
C SER A 102 18.60 8.96 -0.09
N ASN A 103 19.68 8.27 0.28
CA ASN A 103 19.81 6.84 0.03
C ASN A 103 18.72 6.03 0.74
N GLY A 104 18.11 5.05 0.05
CA GLY A 104 17.00 4.25 0.55
C GLY A 104 17.22 3.65 1.95
N LYS A 105 18.45 3.19 2.25
CA LYS A 105 18.79 2.65 3.59
C LYS A 105 18.67 3.69 4.71
N TYR A 106 18.92 4.97 4.43
CA TYR A 106 18.71 6.01 5.42
C TYR A 106 17.23 6.36 5.56
N GLN A 107 16.47 6.34 4.46
CA GLN A 107 15.03 6.55 4.48
C GLN A 107 14.33 5.47 5.29
N GLU A 108 14.65 4.18 5.03
CA GLU A 108 14.14 3.03 5.79
C GLU A 108 14.45 3.14 7.29
N LYS A 109 15.64 3.63 7.64
CA LYS A 109 16.07 3.80 9.03
C LYS A 109 15.37 4.94 9.74
N GLU A 110 15.24 6.08 9.09
CA GLU A 110 14.78 7.33 9.73
C GLU A 110 13.27 7.57 9.58
N GLY A 111 12.67 7.01 8.51
CA GLY A 111 11.26 7.24 8.17
C GLY A 111 10.28 6.84 9.26
N PRO A 112 10.38 5.64 9.86
CA PRO A 112 9.43 5.20 10.88
C PRO A 112 9.29 6.17 12.06
N ALA A 113 10.40 6.67 12.60
CA ALA A 113 10.40 7.59 13.73
C ALA A 113 9.77 8.97 13.41
N VAL A 114 9.71 9.34 12.12
CA VAL A 114 9.04 10.58 11.67
C VAL A 114 7.57 10.33 11.41
N ALA A 115 7.21 9.17 10.85
CA ALA A 115 5.83 8.82 10.52
C ALA A 115 4.97 8.54 11.77
N GLU A 116 5.50 7.79 12.75
CA GLU A 116 4.76 7.33 13.91
C GLU A 116 4.01 8.46 14.66
N PRO A 117 4.65 9.55 15.11
CA PRO A 117 3.94 10.62 15.81
C PRO A 117 2.89 11.32 14.94
N MET A 118 3.07 11.37 13.62
CA MET A 118 2.09 11.94 12.70
C MET A 118 0.85 11.06 12.60
N LEU A 119 1.01 9.75 12.47
CA LEU A 119 -0.09 8.79 12.41
C LEU A 119 -0.86 8.72 13.74
N LEU A 120 -0.15 8.68 14.88
CA LEU A 120 -0.77 8.75 16.21
C LEU A 120 -1.62 10.01 16.40
N ALA A 121 -1.10 11.17 16.00
CA ALA A 121 -1.82 12.44 16.13
C ALA A 121 -3.09 12.51 15.25
N LEU A 122 -3.16 11.73 14.16
CA LEU A 122 -4.31 11.62 13.28
C LEU A 122 -5.28 10.49 13.68
N GLY A 123 -4.99 9.77 14.78
CA GLY A 123 -5.86 8.74 15.33
C GLY A 123 -5.91 7.45 14.52
N TYR A 124 -4.81 7.07 13.88
CA TYR A 124 -4.68 5.75 13.26
C TYR A 124 -4.59 4.67 14.34
N ASP A 125 -5.16 3.49 14.06
CA ASP A 125 -5.08 2.33 14.94
C ASP A 125 -3.65 1.78 15.01
N GLU A 126 -3.26 1.24 16.18
CA GLU A 126 -1.91 0.74 16.45
C GLU A 126 -1.48 -0.33 15.42
N ALA A 127 -2.37 -1.26 15.07
CA ALA A 127 -2.08 -2.30 14.08
C ALA A 127 -1.80 -1.72 12.67
N VAL A 128 -2.51 -0.67 12.27
CA VAL A 128 -2.27 0.06 11.01
C VAL A 128 -0.92 0.77 11.09
N ILE A 129 -0.64 1.46 12.19
CA ILE A 129 0.64 2.15 12.40
C ILE A 129 1.80 1.16 12.29
N ASP A 130 1.76 0.05 13.03
CA ASP A 130 2.82 -0.96 13.03
C ASP A 130 3.13 -1.47 11.63
N ARG A 131 2.08 -1.79 10.84
CA ARG A 131 2.26 -2.27 9.48
C ARG A 131 2.79 -1.18 8.54
N VAL A 132 2.31 0.05 8.65
CA VAL A 132 2.81 1.20 7.86
C VAL A 132 4.28 1.48 8.18
N LEU A 133 4.68 1.48 9.46
CA LEU A 133 6.08 1.66 9.85
C LEU A 133 6.97 0.54 9.31
N PHE A 134 6.49 -0.70 9.32
CA PHE A 134 7.19 -1.81 8.68
C PHE A 134 7.39 -1.57 7.18
N LEU A 135 6.35 -1.13 6.46
CA LEU A 135 6.43 -0.83 5.03
C LEU A 135 7.44 0.30 4.74
N ILE A 136 7.41 1.38 5.53
CA ILE A 136 8.39 2.47 5.43
C ILE A 136 9.82 1.95 5.64
N ALA A 137 10.02 1.08 6.64
CA ALA A 137 11.33 0.53 6.97
C ALA A 137 11.89 -0.43 5.93
N HIS A 138 11.13 -0.85 4.93
CA HIS A 138 11.52 -1.91 3.99
C HIS A 138 11.25 -1.59 2.52
N HIS A 139 10.61 -0.46 2.17
CA HIS A 139 10.13 -0.21 0.80
C HIS A 139 11.24 -0.16 -0.28
N HIS A 140 12.50 -0.07 0.11
CA HIS A 140 13.67 -0.24 -0.77
C HIS A 140 14.31 -1.64 -0.67
N THR A 141 13.74 -2.57 0.09
CA THR A 141 14.22 -3.95 0.27
C THR A 141 13.39 -4.90 -0.59
N TYR A 142 13.85 -5.21 -1.81
CA TYR A 142 13.05 -5.88 -2.85
C TYR A 142 13.16 -7.41 -2.87
N ASN A 143 13.98 -8.03 -2.05
CA ASN A 143 14.23 -9.47 -2.03
C ASN A 143 13.39 -10.23 -0.98
N GLU A 144 12.68 -9.53 -0.12
CA GLU A 144 11.90 -10.08 0.99
C GLU A 144 10.49 -9.45 1.07
N ILE A 145 9.88 -9.19 -0.09
CA ILE A 145 8.53 -8.59 -0.14
C ILE A 145 7.51 -9.61 0.35
N GLU A 146 6.81 -9.29 1.43
CA GLU A 146 5.71 -10.07 1.98
C GLU A 146 4.40 -9.28 2.00
N GLY A 147 3.32 -9.92 1.55
CA GLY A 147 2.00 -9.29 1.47
C GLY A 147 1.77 -8.47 0.21
N LEU A 148 0.50 -8.32 -0.16
CA LEU A 148 0.12 -7.56 -1.36
C LEU A 148 0.25 -6.06 -1.16
N ASP A 149 0.05 -5.55 0.05
CA ASP A 149 0.27 -4.15 0.40
C ASP A 149 1.71 -3.71 0.11
N TYR A 150 2.69 -4.50 0.53
CA TYR A 150 4.10 -4.22 0.27
C TYR A 150 4.43 -4.33 -1.22
N GLN A 151 3.97 -5.41 -1.88
CA GLN A 151 4.20 -5.60 -3.31
C GLN A 151 3.64 -4.44 -4.13
N ILE A 152 2.42 -4.01 -3.84
CA ILE A 152 1.75 -2.92 -4.57
C ILE A 152 2.41 -1.57 -4.29
N LEU A 153 2.81 -1.30 -3.04
CA LEU A 153 3.54 -0.09 -2.69
C LEU A 153 4.81 0.05 -3.53
N VAL A 154 5.61 -1.02 -3.59
CA VAL A 154 6.84 -1.05 -4.39
C VAL A 154 6.55 -0.86 -5.88
N GLU A 155 5.55 -1.53 -6.44
CA GLU A 155 5.18 -1.38 -7.85
C GLU A 155 4.71 0.04 -8.17
N ALA A 156 3.90 0.65 -7.29
CA ALA A 156 3.41 2.01 -7.46
C ALA A 156 4.55 3.04 -7.43
N ASP A 157 5.49 2.87 -6.50
CA ASP A 157 6.67 3.72 -6.41
C ASP A 157 7.55 3.60 -7.66
N PHE A 158 7.81 2.38 -8.14
CA PHE A 158 8.54 2.17 -9.40
C PHE A 158 7.86 2.79 -10.62
N LEU A 159 6.52 2.77 -10.72
CA LEU A 159 5.81 3.44 -11.83
C LEU A 159 6.07 4.94 -11.84
N VAL A 160 6.15 5.56 -10.67
CA VAL A 160 6.42 6.99 -10.55
C VAL A 160 7.90 7.29 -10.81
N ASN A 161 8.81 6.52 -10.20
CA ASN A 161 10.26 6.69 -10.34
C ASN A 161 10.73 6.50 -11.80
N LEU A 162 10.22 5.50 -12.52
CA LEU A 162 10.54 5.29 -13.94
C LEU A 162 10.24 6.52 -14.80
N PHE A 163 9.15 7.22 -14.50
CA PHE A 163 8.79 8.46 -15.19
C PHE A 163 9.64 9.65 -14.73
N GLU A 164 9.81 9.83 -13.43
CA GLU A 164 10.53 10.99 -12.85
C GLU A 164 12.02 10.98 -13.19
N ASP A 165 12.62 9.80 -13.28
CA ASP A 165 14.03 9.62 -13.65
C ASP A 165 14.25 9.60 -15.16
N GLY A 166 13.21 9.67 -15.97
CA GLY A 166 13.31 9.56 -17.42
C GLY A 166 13.91 8.22 -17.86
N SER A 167 13.55 7.14 -17.18
CA SER A 167 14.13 5.82 -17.39
C SER A 167 13.91 5.29 -18.79
N SER A 168 14.92 4.55 -19.34
CA SER A 168 14.82 3.96 -20.66
C SER A 168 13.83 2.79 -20.68
N ARG A 169 13.36 2.43 -21.90
CA ARG A 169 12.53 1.23 -22.13
C ARG A 169 13.21 -0.04 -21.60
N GLU A 170 14.50 -0.18 -21.76
CA GLU A 170 15.27 -1.35 -21.29
C GLU A 170 15.31 -1.41 -19.74
N ALA A 171 15.41 -0.25 -19.08
CA ALA A 171 15.31 -0.16 -17.63
C ALA A 171 13.92 -0.57 -17.15
N ALA A 172 12.86 -0.09 -17.80
CA ALA A 172 11.47 -0.48 -17.49
C ALA A 172 11.24 -1.99 -17.67
N GLN A 173 11.78 -2.60 -18.73
CA GLN A 173 11.71 -4.06 -18.93
C GLN A 173 12.42 -4.84 -17.81
N LYS A 174 13.57 -4.38 -17.35
CA LYS A 174 14.29 -4.99 -16.23
C LYS A 174 13.49 -4.90 -14.93
N VAL A 175 12.93 -3.73 -14.65
CA VAL A 175 12.08 -3.50 -13.48
C VAL A 175 10.86 -4.40 -13.53
N GLN A 176 10.14 -4.45 -14.66
CA GLN A 176 9.00 -5.33 -14.83
C GLN A 176 9.33 -6.78 -14.49
N LYS A 177 10.40 -7.31 -15.07
CA LYS A 177 10.81 -8.71 -14.89
C LYS A 177 11.16 -9.04 -13.43
N ASN A 178 11.82 -8.12 -12.74
CA ASN A 178 12.41 -8.41 -11.43
C ASN A 178 11.51 -8.03 -10.26
N ILE A 179 10.71 -6.99 -10.41
CA ILE A 179 9.95 -6.35 -9.33
C ILE A 179 8.44 -6.62 -9.44
N PHE A 180 7.86 -6.46 -10.64
CA PHE A 180 6.40 -6.52 -10.79
C PHE A 180 5.88 -7.96 -10.70
N LYS A 181 4.85 -8.14 -9.88
CA LYS A 181 4.18 -9.43 -9.61
C LYS A 181 2.67 -9.36 -9.78
N THR A 182 2.06 -8.16 -9.55
CA THR A 182 0.63 -8.00 -9.73
C THR A 182 0.27 -7.94 -11.22
N ASN A 183 -0.93 -8.43 -11.56
CA ASN A 183 -1.41 -8.35 -12.95
C ASN A 183 -1.65 -6.90 -13.37
N THR A 184 -2.23 -6.10 -12.47
CA THR A 184 -2.57 -4.71 -12.73
C THR A 184 -1.33 -3.83 -12.85
N GLY A 185 -0.39 -3.93 -11.91
CA GLY A 185 0.86 -3.18 -11.97
C GLY A 185 1.67 -3.51 -13.22
N THR A 186 1.78 -4.81 -13.57
CA THR A 186 2.43 -5.26 -14.81
C THR A 186 1.76 -4.67 -16.06
N LYS A 187 0.42 -4.63 -16.09
CA LYS A 187 -0.34 -4.01 -17.17
C LYS A 187 -0.07 -2.51 -17.28
N TYR A 188 -0.05 -1.80 -16.15
CA TYR A 188 0.22 -0.36 -16.12
C TYR A 188 1.64 -0.04 -16.60
N LEU A 189 2.65 -0.76 -16.09
CA LEU A 189 4.02 -0.58 -16.55
C LEU A 189 4.14 -0.81 -18.05
N SER A 190 3.55 -1.90 -18.58
CA SER A 190 3.59 -2.19 -20.00
C SER A 190 2.93 -1.10 -20.82
N GLY A 191 1.76 -0.62 -20.38
CA GLY A 191 1.01 0.43 -21.07
C GLY A 191 1.73 1.77 -21.12
N LEU A 192 2.42 2.13 -20.04
CA LEU A 192 3.08 3.42 -19.89
C LEU A 192 4.48 3.47 -20.53
N PHE A 193 5.24 2.37 -20.46
CA PHE A 193 6.67 2.39 -20.79
C PHE A 193 7.12 1.43 -21.89
N LEU A 194 6.29 0.42 -22.25
CA LEU A 194 6.71 -0.64 -23.17
C LEU A 194 5.92 -0.70 -24.49
N ASN A 195 4.91 0.12 -24.65
CA ASN A 195 4.14 0.23 -25.91
C ASN A 195 4.79 1.19 -26.91
#